data_e69a913979fbfc5a70a0892345b0b5f3
#
_entry.id   e69a913979fbfc5a70a0892345b0b5f3
#
_cell.length_a   1.000
_cell.length_b   1.000
_cell.length_c   1.000
_cell.angle_alpha   90.00
_cell.angle_beta   90.00
_cell.angle_gamma   90.00
#
_symmetry.space_group_name_H-M   'P 1'
#
loop_
_entity.id
_entity.type
_entity.pdbx_description
1 polymer ?
#
loop_
_entity_poly.entity_id
_entity_poly.type
_entity_poly.pdbx_seq_one_letter_code
_entity_poly.pdbx_strand_id
1 'polypeptide(L)'
;FELTAMKAAGISLFRIIQPLAITIFIISLGAFYFSNYVLPKAQVKLWALVFSLKQKSPEMEIPVAEFYDGIDGYNFFVRNKNYQSGMLYDLMIYDYSDGFKNTKVMLADSGKIYFTQDNKNLLLELHSGESFENLNRREHQNAVSEKNIPYRRETFAHKKLLIDIDMDFDRYAEE
;
A
#
# COMPACT_ATOMS: atom_id res chain seq x y z
N PHE A 1 23.50 22.69 46.34
CA PHE A 1 24.45 23.50 47.19
C PHE A 1 25.75 23.91 46.45
N GLU A 2 26.22 23.15 45.45
CA GLU A 2 27.45 23.43 44.70
C GLU A 2 27.42 24.79 43.97
N LEU A 3 26.32 25.10 43.29
CA LEU A 3 26.13 26.37 42.59
C LEU A 3 26.19 27.59 43.57
N THR A 4 25.61 27.41 44.76
CA THR A 4 25.61 28.43 45.81
C THR A 4 27.02 28.66 46.38
N ALA A 5 27.79 27.58 46.56
CA ALA A 5 29.19 27.66 47.02
C ALA A 5 30.07 28.35 45.96
N MET A 6 29.90 28.06 44.67
CA MET A 6 30.64 28.74 43.59
C MET A 6 30.31 30.22 43.50
N LYS A 7 29.04 30.60 43.69
CA LYS A 7 28.62 32.01 43.75
C LYS A 7 29.20 32.72 44.97
N ALA A 8 29.24 32.06 46.13
CA ALA A 8 29.86 32.61 47.35
C ALA A 8 31.40 32.84 47.19
N ALA A 9 32.05 32.02 46.36
CA ALA A 9 33.44 32.18 45.97
C ALA A 9 33.68 33.29 44.92
N GLY A 10 32.64 34.06 44.54
CA GLY A 10 32.75 35.18 43.60
C GLY A 10 32.83 34.80 42.12
N ILE A 11 32.57 33.53 41.77
CA ILE A 11 32.59 33.06 40.37
C ILE A 11 31.28 33.53 39.67
N SER A 12 31.42 34.22 38.54
CA SER A 12 30.27 34.68 37.78
C SER A 12 29.49 33.51 37.19
N LEU A 13 28.16 33.60 37.18
CA LEU A 13 27.27 32.58 36.62
C LEU A 13 27.59 32.27 35.15
N PHE A 14 27.99 33.28 34.40
CA PHE A 14 28.36 33.15 33.00
C PHE A 14 29.56 32.19 32.81
N ARG A 15 30.57 32.30 33.69
CA ARG A 15 31.74 31.41 33.64
C ARG A 15 31.41 29.96 33.99
N ILE A 16 30.39 29.72 34.82
CA ILE A 16 29.92 28.37 35.16
C ILE A 16 29.13 27.75 33.98
N ILE A 17 28.36 28.56 33.30
CA ILE A 17 27.52 28.09 32.18
C ILE A 17 28.29 27.96 30.88
N GLN A 18 29.36 28.70 30.69
CA GLN A 18 30.13 28.73 29.44
C GLN A 18 30.54 27.36 28.89
N PRO A 19 31.11 26.42 29.66
CA PRO A 19 31.48 25.10 29.13
C PRO A 19 30.26 24.30 28.67
N LEU A 20 29.15 24.41 29.40
CA LEU A 20 27.89 23.77 29.04
C LEU A 20 27.32 24.34 27.73
N ALA A 21 27.33 25.67 27.59
CA ALA A 21 26.87 26.34 26.38
C ALA A 21 27.69 25.94 25.14
N ILE A 22 29.01 25.82 25.27
CA ILE A 22 29.89 25.37 24.19
C ILE A 22 29.56 23.94 23.79
N THR A 23 29.38 23.06 24.75
CA THR A 23 29.03 21.65 24.48
C THR A 23 27.69 21.53 23.75
N ILE A 24 26.66 22.23 24.21
CA ILE A 24 25.33 22.26 23.57
C ILE A 24 25.44 22.82 22.15
N PHE A 25 26.25 23.87 21.95
CA PHE A 25 26.42 24.45 20.62
C PHE A 25 27.07 23.47 19.62
N ILE A 26 28.10 22.73 20.06
CA ILE A 26 28.73 21.68 19.21
C ILE A 26 27.73 20.57 18.86
N ILE A 27 26.96 20.10 19.83
CA ILE A 27 25.92 19.08 19.61
C ILE A 27 24.85 19.61 18.64
N SER A 28 24.45 20.88 18.81
CA SER A 28 23.46 21.52 17.94
C SER A 28 23.93 21.61 16.48
N LEU A 29 25.18 21.97 16.26
CA LEU A 29 25.78 22.00 14.91
C LEU A 29 25.82 20.57 14.30
N GLY A 30 26.20 19.58 15.09
CA GLY A 30 26.19 18.18 14.66
C GLY A 30 24.79 17.68 14.29
N ALA A 31 23.81 17.99 15.13
CA ALA A 31 22.40 17.65 14.88
C ALA A 31 21.87 18.38 13.63
N PHE A 32 22.20 19.62 13.44
CA PHE A 32 21.84 20.41 12.26
C PHE A 32 22.40 19.77 10.98
N TYR A 33 23.68 19.44 10.98
CA TYR A 33 24.33 18.79 9.85
C TYR A 33 23.67 17.42 9.55
N PHE A 34 23.43 16.60 10.57
CA PHE A 34 22.81 15.31 10.44
C PHE A 34 21.39 15.41 9.85
N SER A 35 20.59 16.33 10.38
CA SER A 35 19.20 16.54 9.94
C SER A 35 19.09 17.02 8.49
N ASN A 36 20.03 17.87 8.04
CA ASN A 36 19.96 18.45 6.69
C ASN A 36 20.64 17.61 5.61
N TYR A 37 21.65 16.81 5.95
CA TYR A 37 22.43 16.07 4.95
C TYR A 37 22.30 14.57 5.04
N VAL A 38 22.28 14.01 6.24
CA VAL A 38 22.27 12.55 6.42
C VAL A 38 20.84 12.01 6.33
N LEU A 39 19.92 12.64 7.05
CA LEU A 39 18.54 12.19 7.15
C LEU A 39 17.81 12.16 5.79
N PRO A 40 17.86 13.21 4.94
CA PRO A 40 17.19 13.18 3.64
C PRO A 40 17.75 12.10 2.71
N LYS A 41 19.06 11.92 2.69
CA LYS A 41 19.70 10.87 1.88
C LYS A 41 19.29 9.46 2.36
N ALA A 42 19.19 9.26 3.66
CA ALA A 42 18.74 7.99 4.23
C ALA A 42 17.26 7.71 3.90
N GLN A 43 16.40 8.73 3.98
CA GLN A 43 14.99 8.63 3.64
C GLN A 43 14.78 8.26 2.15
N VAL A 44 15.46 8.94 1.23
CA VAL A 44 15.37 8.62 -0.21
C VAL A 44 15.76 7.16 -0.47
N LYS A 45 16.85 6.67 0.13
CA LYS A 45 17.27 5.29 -0.01
C LYS A 45 16.26 4.30 0.58
N LEU A 46 15.68 4.63 1.73
CA LEU A 46 14.66 3.81 2.38
C LEU A 46 13.42 3.68 1.48
N TRP A 47 12.92 4.81 0.99
CA TRP A 47 11.75 4.83 0.10
C TRP A 47 12.01 4.10 -1.21
N ALA A 48 13.18 4.29 -1.82
CA ALA A 48 13.56 3.54 -3.01
C ALA A 48 13.58 2.02 -2.77
N LEU A 49 14.06 1.57 -1.60
CA LEU A 49 14.06 0.17 -1.23
C LEU A 49 12.63 -0.35 -1.02
N VAL A 50 11.80 0.36 -0.25
CA VAL A 50 10.39 0.00 -0.03
C VAL A 50 9.65 -0.10 -1.35
N PHE A 51 9.83 0.86 -2.25
CA PHE A 51 9.23 0.86 -3.56
C PHE A 51 9.67 -0.33 -4.41
N SER A 52 10.96 -0.64 -4.42
CA SER A 52 11.48 -1.80 -5.15
C SER A 52 10.96 -3.14 -4.63
N LEU A 53 10.71 -3.25 -3.32
CA LEU A 53 10.09 -4.44 -2.72
C LEU A 53 8.61 -4.56 -3.13
N LYS A 54 7.86 -3.46 -3.11
CA LYS A 54 6.45 -3.44 -3.56
C LYS A 54 6.31 -3.87 -5.02
N GLN A 55 7.19 -3.41 -5.89
CA GLN A 55 7.19 -3.82 -7.30
C GLN A 55 7.51 -5.31 -7.52
N LYS A 56 8.37 -5.88 -6.68
CA LYS A 56 8.75 -7.30 -6.82
C LYS A 56 7.73 -8.27 -6.25
N SER A 57 6.97 -7.84 -5.26
CA SER A 57 6.08 -8.71 -4.50
C SER A 57 4.78 -8.00 -4.13
N PRO A 58 3.94 -7.65 -5.13
CA PRO A 58 2.68 -6.95 -4.90
C PRO A 58 1.73 -7.74 -4.00
N GLU A 59 1.85 -9.07 -3.99
CA GLU A 59 1.09 -9.93 -3.09
C GLU A 59 1.34 -9.63 -1.60
N MET A 60 2.46 -9.00 -1.25
CA MET A 60 2.77 -8.68 0.14
C MET A 60 1.85 -7.60 0.73
N GLU A 61 1.29 -6.75 -0.09
CA GLU A 61 0.37 -5.69 0.36
C GLU A 61 -1.03 -6.21 0.73
N ILE A 62 -1.44 -7.32 0.12
CA ILE A 62 -2.77 -7.89 0.37
C ILE A 62 -2.77 -8.59 1.73
N PRO A 63 -3.56 -8.15 2.72
CA PRO A 63 -3.65 -8.79 4.02
C PRO A 63 -4.32 -10.17 3.92
N VAL A 64 -4.10 -11.01 4.92
CA VAL A 64 -4.73 -12.34 5.03
C VAL A 64 -5.98 -12.23 5.90
N ALA A 65 -7.07 -12.84 5.45
CA ALA A 65 -8.38 -12.88 6.11
C ALA A 65 -9.03 -11.51 6.35
N GLU A 66 -8.68 -10.53 5.52
CA GLU A 66 -9.23 -9.19 5.53
C GLU A 66 -9.52 -8.72 4.09
N PHE A 67 -10.50 -7.84 3.92
CA PHE A 67 -10.77 -7.23 2.63
C PHE A 67 -9.77 -6.12 2.34
N TYR A 68 -9.20 -6.15 1.16
CA TYR A 68 -8.23 -5.18 0.67
C TYR A 68 -8.79 -4.42 -0.54
N ASP A 69 -8.93 -3.11 -0.38
CA ASP A 69 -9.47 -2.17 -1.38
C ASP A 69 -8.41 -1.23 -1.97
N GLY A 70 -7.13 -1.56 -1.79
CA GLY A 70 -6.01 -0.73 -2.26
C GLY A 70 -5.82 -0.69 -3.78
N ILE A 71 -6.69 -1.33 -4.56
CA ILE A 71 -6.69 -1.31 -6.03
C ILE A 71 -8.03 -0.77 -6.52
N ASP A 72 -8.01 0.35 -7.23
CA ASP A 72 -9.22 1.02 -7.70
C ASP A 72 -10.08 0.08 -8.55
N GLY A 73 -11.36 0.02 -8.22
CA GLY A 73 -12.33 -0.84 -8.90
C GLY A 73 -12.33 -2.30 -8.47
N TYR A 74 -11.47 -2.69 -7.53
CA TYR A 74 -11.36 -4.08 -7.07
C TYR A 74 -11.29 -4.17 -5.55
N ASN A 75 -11.90 -5.21 -5.00
CA ASN A 75 -11.77 -5.56 -3.59
C ASN A 75 -11.40 -7.04 -3.46
N PHE A 76 -10.28 -7.31 -2.80
CA PHE A 76 -9.70 -8.65 -2.66
C PHE A 76 -9.91 -9.18 -1.26
N PHE A 77 -10.28 -10.42 -1.16
CA PHE A 77 -10.22 -11.20 0.07
C PHE A 77 -9.39 -12.45 -0.17
N VAL A 78 -8.39 -12.67 0.66
CA VAL A 78 -7.49 -13.84 0.58
C VAL A 78 -7.50 -14.53 1.92
N ARG A 79 -7.83 -15.82 1.95
CA ARG A 79 -7.87 -16.58 3.21
C ARG A 79 -6.50 -16.99 3.69
N ASN A 80 -5.66 -17.45 2.77
CA ASN A 80 -4.31 -17.91 3.07
C ASN A 80 -3.31 -17.45 2.02
N LYS A 81 -2.04 -17.32 2.42
CA LYS A 81 -0.96 -16.84 1.60
C LYS A 81 0.33 -17.58 1.89
N ASN A 82 1.00 -18.03 0.84
CA ASN A 82 2.34 -18.59 0.96
C ASN A 82 3.38 -17.52 0.65
N TYR A 83 4.08 -17.06 1.67
CA TYR A 83 5.09 -16.00 1.57
C TYR A 83 6.35 -16.40 0.78
N GLN A 84 6.61 -17.69 0.59
CA GLN A 84 7.77 -18.14 -0.17
C GLN A 84 7.52 -18.18 -1.68
N SER A 85 6.32 -18.60 -2.08
CA SER A 85 5.95 -18.76 -3.50
C SER A 85 5.16 -17.56 -4.05
N GLY A 86 4.63 -16.68 -3.16
CA GLY A 86 3.73 -15.61 -3.54
C GLY A 86 2.33 -16.10 -3.97
N MET A 87 2.01 -17.38 -3.68
CA MET A 87 0.69 -17.94 -3.99
C MET A 87 -0.34 -17.52 -2.95
N LEU A 88 -1.49 -17.11 -3.44
CA LEU A 88 -2.68 -16.77 -2.68
C LEU A 88 -3.68 -17.92 -2.79
N TYR A 89 -4.40 -18.22 -1.70
CA TYR A 89 -5.35 -19.33 -1.63
C TYR A 89 -6.70 -18.86 -1.12
N ASP A 90 -7.76 -19.49 -1.63
CA ASP A 90 -9.15 -19.17 -1.32
C ASP A 90 -9.44 -17.67 -1.55
N LEU A 91 -9.29 -17.24 -2.81
CA LEU A 91 -9.48 -15.86 -3.21
C LEU A 91 -10.95 -15.57 -3.49
N MET A 92 -11.42 -14.42 -3.04
CA MET A 92 -12.66 -13.79 -3.46
C MET A 92 -12.35 -12.39 -3.95
N ILE A 93 -12.78 -12.09 -5.16
CA ILE A 93 -12.49 -10.81 -5.82
C ILE A 93 -13.80 -10.19 -6.25
N TYR A 94 -14.04 -8.99 -5.78
CA TYR A 94 -15.13 -8.13 -6.26
C TYR A 94 -14.56 -7.16 -7.28
N ASP A 95 -15.05 -7.24 -8.51
CA ASP A 95 -14.73 -6.31 -9.59
C ASP A 95 -15.93 -5.38 -9.77
N TYR A 96 -15.71 -4.10 -9.49
CA TYR A 96 -16.68 -3.02 -9.68
C TYR A 96 -16.09 -1.89 -10.53
N SER A 97 -15.07 -2.19 -11.33
CA SER A 97 -14.43 -1.24 -12.26
C SER A 97 -15.43 -0.61 -13.24
N ASP A 98 -16.44 -1.36 -13.64
CA ASP A 98 -17.57 -0.86 -14.47
C ASP A 98 -18.69 -0.20 -13.64
N GLY A 99 -18.42 0.11 -12.37
CA GLY A 99 -19.35 0.70 -11.42
C GLY A 99 -20.16 -0.33 -10.62
N PHE A 100 -20.67 0.09 -9.46
CA PHE A 100 -21.34 -0.78 -8.47
C PHE A 100 -22.57 -1.54 -8.99
N LYS A 101 -23.14 -1.15 -10.12
CA LYS A 101 -24.29 -1.84 -10.73
C LYS A 101 -23.90 -3.08 -11.53
N ASN A 102 -22.67 -3.19 -11.97
CA ASN A 102 -22.14 -4.28 -12.80
C ASN A 102 -21.08 -5.08 -12.04
N THR A 103 -21.26 -5.27 -10.76
CA THR A 103 -20.31 -6.01 -9.93
C THR A 103 -20.16 -7.45 -10.41
N LYS A 104 -18.91 -7.84 -10.65
CA LYS A 104 -18.53 -9.24 -10.88
C LYS A 104 -17.88 -9.78 -9.62
N VAL A 105 -18.23 -11.00 -9.25
CA VAL A 105 -17.61 -11.70 -8.13
C VAL A 105 -16.88 -12.91 -8.69
N MET A 106 -15.60 -13.03 -8.38
CA MET A 106 -14.76 -14.15 -8.78
C MET A 106 -14.29 -14.89 -7.54
N LEU A 107 -14.48 -16.20 -7.53
CA LEU A 107 -13.95 -17.11 -6.50
C LEU A 107 -12.90 -17.98 -7.16
N ALA A 108 -11.75 -18.14 -6.53
CA ALA A 108 -10.69 -19.00 -7.03
C ALA A 108 -10.00 -19.76 -5.91
N ASP A 109 -9.65 -21.02 -6.15
CA ASP A 109 -8.94 -21.86 -5.18
C ASP A 109 -7.53 -21.34 -4.93
N SER A 110 -6.88 -20.87 -5.99
CA SER A 110 -5.55 -20.26 -5.87
C SER A 110 -5.31 -19.22 -6.97
N GLY A 111 -4.35 -18.35 -6.72
CA GLY A 111 -3.94 -17.34 -7.68
C GLY A 111 -2.59 -16.74 -7.35
N LYS A 112 -2.07 -16.02 -8.31
CA LYS A 112 -0.84 -15.26 -8.19
C LYS A 112 -0.99 -13.90 -8.81
N ILE A 113 -0.45 -12.89 -8.13
CA ILE A 113 -0.47 -11.51 -8.59
C ILE A 113 0.97 -11.04 -8.83
N TYR A 114 1.19 -10.37 -9.93
CA TYR A 114 2.50 -9.80 -10.27
C TYR A 114 2.36 -8.63 -11.24
N PHE A 115 3.34 -7.73 -11.21
CA PHE A 115 3.40 -6.63 -12.17
C PHE A 115 3.79 -7.12 -13.56
N THR A 116 3.21 -6.52 -14.57
CA THR A 116 3.65 -6.68 -15.95
C THR A 116 5.07 -6.10 -16.12
N GLN A 117 5.81 -6.53 -17.16
CA GLN A 117 7.19 -6.05 -17.41
C GLN A 117 7.30 -4.52 -17.48
N ASP A 118 6.25 -3.85 -17.89
CA ASP A 118 6.17 -2.38 -17.97
C ASP A 118 5.82 -1.71 -16.63
N ASN A 119 5.58 -2.48 -15.57
CA ASN A 119 5.17 -2.04 -14.24
C ASN A 119 3.91 -1.11 -14.21
N LYS A 120 3.14 -1.06 -15.30
CA LYS A 120 1.94 -0.25 -15.38
C LYS A 120 0.67 -0.99 -15.02
N ASN A 121 0.69 -2.31 -15.19
CA ASN A 121 -0.47 -3.15 -14.97
C ASN A 121 -0.15 -4.28 -13.99
N LEU A 122 -1.13 -4.69 -13.19
CA LEU A 122 -1.09 -5.93 -12.44
C LEU A 122 -1.72 -7.05 -13.25
N LEU A 123 -1.02 -8.16 -13.36
CA LEU A 123 -1.55 -9.38 -13.91
C LEU A 123 -1.90 -10.33 -12.76
N LEU A 124 -3.17 -10.69 -12.69
CA LEU A 124 -3.71 -11.65 -11.75
C LEU A 124 -4.01 -12.95 -12.49
N GLU A 125 -3.30 -14.01 -12.15
CA GLU A 125 -3.56 -15.36 -12.63
C GLU A 125 -4.35 -16.13 -11.58
N LEU A 126 -5.53 -16.62 -11.96
CA LEU A 126 -6.43 -17.41 -11.13
C LEU A 126 -6.49 -18.84 -11.64
N HIS A 127 -6.50 -19.78 -10.72
CA HIS A 127 -6.58 -21.19 -11.00
C HIS A 127 -7.82 -21.79 -10.32
N SER A 128 -8.57 -22.57 -11.09
CA SER A 128 -9.75 -23.29 -10.61
C SER A 128 -10.74 -22.40 -9.86
N GLY A 129 -11.76 -21.95 -10.55
CA GLY A 129 -12.69 -21.02 -9.92
C GLY A 129 -13.97 -20.78 -10.68
N GLU A 130 -14.78 -19.89 -10.12
CA GLU A 130 -16.06 -19.48 -10.66
C GLU A 130 -16.16 -17.95 -10.70
N SER A 131 -16.81 -17.44 -11.72
CA SER A 131 -17.11 -16.03 -11.88
C SER A 131 -18.60 -15.83 -11.98
N PHE A 132 -19.12 -14.89 -11.22
CA PHE A 132 -20.53 -14.48 -11.22
C PHE A 132 -20.61 -13.04 -11.70
N GLU A 133 -21.33 -12.80 -12.77
CA GLU A 133 -21.53 -11.47 -13.35
C GLU A 133 -23.02 -11.14 -13.35
N ASN A 134 -23.34 -9.96 -12.84
CA ASN A 134 -24.69 -9.42 -12.92
C ASN A 134 -24.92 -8.81 -14.31
N LEU A 135 -25.89 -9.35 -15.06
CA LEU A 135 -26.21 -8.91 -16.43
C LEU A 135 -27.26 -7.80 -16.46
N ASN A 136 -27.53 -7.14 -15.35
CA ASN A 136 -28.54 -6.08 -15.29
C ASN A 136 -28.06 -4.82 -16.04
N ARG A 137 -27.92 -4.92 -17.37
CA ARG A 137 -27.63 -3.81 -18.27
C ARG A 137 -28.77 -2.80 -18.26
N ARG A 138 -28.42 -1.52 -18.25
CA ARG A 138 -29.32 -0.35 -18.24
C ARG A 138 -30.34 -0.26 -19.39
N GLU A 139 -30.43 -1.24 -20.26
CA GLU A 139 -31.25 -1.16 -21.49
C GLU A 139 -32.74 -1.52 -21.32
N HIS A 140 -33.14 -2.04 -20.15
CA HIS A 140 -34.55 -2.38 -19.92
C HIS A 140 -35.12 -1.64 -18.73
N GLN A 141 -35.22 -0.30 -18.85
CA GLN A 141 -35.92 0.54 -17.84
C GLN A 141 -37.43 0.27 -17.73
N ASN A 142 -38.01 -0.64 -18.52
CA ASN A 142 -39.45 -0.88 -18.58
C ASN A 142 -39.93 -2.28 -18.16
N ALA A 143 -39.04 -3.13 -17.65
CA ALA A 143 -39.45 -4.44 -17.14
C ALA A 143 -39.23 -4.50 -15.62
N VAL A 144 -40.15 -3.87 -14.90
CA VAL A 144 -40.32 -4.09 -13.46
C VAL A 144 -40.82 -5.51 -13.24
N SER A 145 -39.91 -6.44 -13.05
CA SER A 145 -40.19 -7.69 -12.37
C SER A 145 -39.01 -7.95 -11.45
N GLU A 146 -39.13 -7.50 -10.20
CA GLU A 146 -38.16 -7.63 -9.12
C GLU A 146 -37.68 -9.06 -8.80
N LYS A 147 -38.09 -10.06 -9.57
CA LYS A 147 -37.97 -11.47 -9.20
C LYS A 147 -36.89 -12.23 -9.97
N ASN A 148 -36.27 -11.65 -10.98
CA ASN A 148 -35.30 -12.39 -11.81
C ASN A 148 -34.13 -11.46 -12.21
N ILE A 149 -33.12 -11.33 -11.36
CA ILE A 149 -31.88 -10.66 -11.72
C ILE A 149 -31.08 -11.66 -12.58
N PRO A 150 -30.91 -11.42 -13.89
CA PRO A 150 -30.12 -12.29 -14.72
C PRO A 150 -28.65 -12.24 -14.31
N TYR A 151 -28.11 -13.36 -13.93
CA TYR A 151 -26.67 -13.48 -13.66
C TYR A 151 -26.06 -14.57 -14.54
N ARG A 152 -24.80 -14.36 -14.91
CA ARG A 152 -23.99 -15.34 -15.63
C ARG A 152 -23.02 -15.98 -14.67
N ARG A 153 -23.01 -17.30 -14.61
CA ARG A 153 -22.00 -18.09 -13.92
C ARG A 153 -21.06 -18.69 -14.95
N GLU A 154 -19.79 -18.51 -14.76
CA GLU A 154 -18.72 -19.04 -15.60
C GLU A 154 -17.75 -19.80 -14.70
N THR A 155 -17.45 -21.06 -15.05
CA THR A 155 -16.43 -21.85 -14.36
C THR A 155 -15.19 -21.87 -15.23
N PHE A 156 -14.02 -21.64 -14.62
CA PHE A 156 -12.75 -21.60 -15.32
C PHE A 156 -11.69 -22.46 -14.64
N ALA A 157 -10.84 -23.10 -15.44
CA ALA A 157 -9.64 -23.77 -14.94
C ALA A 157 -8.49 -22.77 -14.74
N HIS A 158 -8.35 -21.82 -15.68
CA HIS A 158 -7.37 -20.74 -15.64
C HIS A 158 -8.03 -19.45 -16.14
N LYS A 159 -7.81 -18.36 -15.42
CA LYS A 159 -8.27 -17.04 -15.82
C LYS A 159 -7.15 -16.02 -15.54
N LYS A 160 -6.87 -15.18 -16.54
CA LYS A 160 -5.93 -14.06 -16.41
C LYS A 160 -6.72 -12.77 -16.44
N LEU A 161 -6.50 -11.95 -15.44
CA LEU A 161 -7.08 -10.63 -15.32
C LEU A 161 -5.97 -9.59 -15.38
N LEU A 162 -6.07 -8.67 -16.32
CA LEU A 162 -5.19 -7.52 -16.39
C LEU A 162 -5.89 -6.36 -15.69
N ILE A 163 -5.27 -5.84 -14.64
CA ILE A 163 -5.77 -4.74 -13.85
C ILE A 163 -4.89 -3.54 -14.16
N ASP A 164 -5.48 -2.51 -14.74
CA ASP A 164 -4.80 -1.24 -15.00
C ASP A 164 -4.66 -0.50 -13.67
N ILE A 165 -3.42 -0.18 -13.30
CA ILE A 165 -3.15 0.62 -12.11
C ILE A 165 -2.70 1.97 -12.61
N ASP A 166 -3.59 2.94 -12.52
CA ASP A 166 -3.25 4.33 -12.74
C ASP A 166 -2.34 4.79 -11.58
N MET A 167 -1.04 4.46 -11.71
CA MET A 167 -0.03 4.96 -10.79
C MET A 167 0.26 6.41 -11.15
N ASP A 168 -0.64 7.30 -10.81
CA ASP A 168 -0.49 8.74 -10.99
C ASP A 168 0.57 9.28 -10.00
N PHE A 169 1.82 8.79 -10.16
CA PHE A 169 2.97 9.25 -9.36
C PHE A 169 3.37 10.70 -9.67
N ASP A 170 2.92 11.23 -10.81
CA ASP A 170 3.20 12.62 -11.21
C ASP A 170 2.48 13.62 -10.30
N ARG A 171 1.41 13.20 -9.61
CA ARG A 171 0.64 14.07 -8.70
C ARG A 171 1.38 14.39 -7.40
N TYR A 172 2.34 13.56 -6.97
CA TYR A 172 3.14 13.76 -5.75
C TYR A 172 4.54 14.28 -6.01
N ALA A 173 4.92 14.50 -7.26
CA ALA A 173 6.24 15.05 -7.63
C ALA A 173 6.24 16.59 -7.74
N GLU A 174 5.07 17.24 -7.69
CA GLU A 174 4.92 18.69 -7.85
C GLU A 174 4.61 19.44 -6.54
N GLU A 175 4.57 18.78 -5.37
CA GLU A 175 4.54 19.41 -4.05
C GLU A 175 5.92 19.28 -3.34
#